data_485210120b0c7500611147f6ac8438ab
#
_entry.id   485210120b0c7500611147f6ac8438ab
#
_cell.length_a   1.000
_cell.length_b   1.000
_cell.length_c   1.000
_cell.angle_alpha   90.00
_cell.angle_beta   90.00
_cell.angle_gamma   90.00
#
_symmetry.space_group_name_H-M   'P 1'
#
loop_
_entity.id
_entity.type
_entity.pdbx_description
1 polymer ?
#
loop_
_entity_poly.entity_id
_entity_poly.type
_entity_poly.pdbx_seq_one_letter_code
_entity_poly.pdbx_strand_id
1 'polypeptide(L)'
;PKGCGALYIRKGVRILPRTFGGEQEKKIRPGTEASPLIAGFGAAVDALPDLKEQHQHISELNAYAKSKLRKIDGIIINSGEDASPYIINIYIPTFMRSQTVLQELSANYGIYVSNGSACAKGKKSHVLTAMKLSDEIIDKSLRISFSRYNTKNDIDKLCTALTDIIKKHPRT
;
A
#
# COMPACT_ATOMS: atom_id res chain seq x y z
N PRO A 1 13.62 -10.78 2.89
CA PRO A 1 14.74 -9.84 2.93
C PRO A 1 14.82 -9.00 1.65
N LYS A 2 15.48 -7.84 1.70
CA LYS A 2 15.79 -7.02 0.52
C LYS A 2 17.10 -7.51 -0.11
N GLY A 3 17.25 -7.33 -1.43
CA GLY A 3 18.48 -7.70 -2.16
C GLY A 3 18.46 -9.10 -2.76
N CYS A 4 17.34 -9.82 -2.71
CA CYS A 4 17.12 -11.07 -3.43
C CYS A 4 15.81 -11.02 -4.20
N GLY A 5 15.69 -11.89 -5.19
CA GLY A 5 14.49 -12.05 -6.00
C GLY A 5 14.47 -13.43 -6.64
N ALA A 6 13.31 -13.85 -7.13
CA ALA A 6 13.15 -15.13 -7.83
C ALA A 6 12.56 -14.90 -9.22
N LEU A 7 13.00 -15.69 -10.17
CA LEU A 7 12.48 -15.73 -11.53
C LEU A 7 11.97 -17.15 -11.83
N TYR A 8 10.67 -17.27 -12.08
CA TYR A 8 10.10 -18.51 -12.58
C TYR A 8 10.13 -18.55 -14.10
N ILE A 9 10.69 -19.61 -14.63
CA ILE A 9 10.73 -19.87 -16.08
C ILE A 9 10.01 -21.19 -16.35
N ARG A 10 8.91 -21.13 -17.08
CA ARG A 10 8.17 -22.31 -17.49
C ARG A 10 9.05 -23.23 -18.36
N LYS A 11 8.94 -24.54 -18.18
CA LYS A 11 9.63 -25.53 -19.00
C LYS A 11 9.39 -25.28 -20.49
N GLY A 12 10.45 -25.29 -21.30
CA GLY A 12 10.39 -25.05 -22.75
C GLY A 12 10.53 -23.58 -23.16
N VAL A 13 10.42 -22.63 -22.23
CA VAL A 13 10.70 -21.20 -22.51
C VAL A 13 12.21 -20.98 -22.49
N ARG A 14 12.74 -20.39 -23.54
CA ARG A 14 14.14 -19.96 -23.62
C ARG A 14 14.21 -18.45 -23.39
N ILE A 15 15.08 -18.05 -22.46
CA ILE A 15 15.42 -16.64 -22.25
C ILE A 15 16.91 -16.44 -22.49
N LEU A 16 17.26 -15.25 -22.96
CA LEU A 16 18.67 -14.87 -23.12
C LEU A 16 19.13 -14.14 -21.86
N PRO A 17 20.32 -14.52 -21.31
CA PRO A 17 20.93 -13.78 -20.22
C PRO A 17 21.17 -12.32 -20.64
N ARG A 18 20.96 -11.39 -19.71
CA ARG A 18 21.28 -9.96 -19.91
C ARG A 18 22.67 -9.60 -19.39
N THR A 19 23.26 -10.45 -18.57
CA THR A 19 24.60 -10.32 -18.00
C THR A 19 25.37 -11.60 -18.27
N PHE A 20 26.66 -11.48 -18.49
CA PHE A 20 27.54 -12.60 -18.86
C PHE A 20 28.63 -12.74 -17.81
N GLY A 21 29.08 -13.97 -17.56
CA GLY A 21 30.11 -14.29 -16.57
C GLY A 21 30.13 -15.78 -16.23
N GLY A 22 30.15 -16.11 -14.96
CA GLY A 22 30.15 -17.47 -14.46
C GLY A 22 28.88 -18.27 -14.77
N GLU A 23 28.87 -19.53 -14.35
CA GLU A 23 27.81 -20.49 -14.68
C GLU A 23 26.66 -20.53 -13.67
N GLN A 24 26.67 -19.62 -12.69
CA GLN A 24 25.65 -19.56 -11.63
C GLN A 24 24.25 -19.38 -12.23
N GLU A 25 23.24 -19.89 -11.52
CA GLU A 25 21.82 -19.82 -11.91
C GLU A 25 21.60 -20.29 -13.37
N LYS A 26 22.22 -21.42 -13.73
CA LYS A 26 22.16 -22.01 -15.08
C LYS A 26 22.60 -21.03 -16.19
N LYS A 27 23.62 -20.23 -15.94
CA LYS A 27 24.18 -19.19 -16.83
C LYS A 27 23.22 -18.02 -17.11
N ILE A 28 22.11 -17.89 -16.37
CA ILE A 28 21.13 -16.82 -16.55
C ILE A 28 21.52 -15.56 -15.76
N ARG A 29 22.06 -15.78 -14.54
CA ARG A 29 22.50 -14.69 -13.67
C ARG A 29 23.86 -15.05 -13.05
N PRO A 30 24.96 -14.56 -13.61
CA PRO A 30 26.30 -14.82 -13.09
C PRO A 30 26.55 -14.07 -11.77
N GLY A 31 27.55 -14.52 -11.04
CA GLY A 31 27.95 -13.99 -9.74
C GLY A 31 27.60 -14.94 -8.60
N THR A 32 28.35 -14.87 -7.52
CA THR A 32 28.17 -15.71 -6.33
C THR A 32 26.75 -15.55 -5.77
N GLU A 33 26.11 -16.65 -5.46
CA GLU A 33 24.78 -16.65 -4.86
C GLU A 33 24.85 -16.08 -3.42
N ALA A 34 23.93 -15.18 -3.11
CA ALA A 34 23.80 -14.59 -1.78
C ALA A 34 23.06 -15.55 -0.83
N SER A 35 23.70 -16.68 -0.47
CA SER A 35 23.07 -17.78 0.29
C SER A 35 22.31 -17.34 1.54
N PRO A 36 22.80 -16.39 2.37
CA PRO A 36 22.03 -15.92 3.52
C PRO A 36 20.71 -15.22 3.14
N LEU A 37 20.71 -14.46 2.04
CA LEU A 37 19.49 -13.80 1.55
C LEU A 37 18.52 -14.79 0.93
N ILE A 38 19.03 -15.79 0.23
CA ILE A 38 18.23 -16.87 -0.37
C ILE A 38 17.58 -17.70 0.74
N ALA A 39 18.32 -18.07 1.77
CA ALA A 39 17.79 -18.77 2.93
C ALA A 39 16.70 -17.97 3.65
N GLY A 40 16.94 -16.66 3.87
CA GLY A 40 15.94 -15.76 4.44
C GLY A 40 14.69 -15.59 3.56
N PHE A 41 14.85 -15.66 2.23
CA PHE A 41 13.72 -15.64 1.29
C PHE A 41 12.90 -16.93 1.41
N GLY A 42 13.54 -18.11 1.48
CA GLY A 42 12.89 -19.39 1.73
C GLY A 42 12.10 -19.38 3.03
N ALA A 43 12.73 -18.98 4.14
CA ALA A 43 12.05 -18.86 5.43
C ALA A 43 10.84 -17.90 5.41
N ALA A 44 10.92 -16.83 4.62
CA ALA A 44 9.78 -15.90 4.46
C ALA A 44 8.62 -16.54 3.66
N VAL A 45 8.93 -17.41 2.70
CA VAL A 45 7.91 -18.17 1.95
C VAL A 45 7.24 -19.20 2.87
N ASP A 46 8.02 -19.93 3.67
CA ASP A 46 7.50 -20.90 4.62
C ASP A 46 6.61 -20.27 5.72
N ALA A 47 6.90 -19.01 6.06
CA ALA A 47 6.12 -18.24 7.04
C ALA A 47 4.87 -17.57 6.44
N LEU A 48 4.56 -17.76 5.15
CA LEU A 48 3.33 -17.23 4.57
C LEU A 48 2.11 -17.94 5.17
N PRO A 49 1.08 -17.20 5.57
CA PRO A 49 -0.19 -17.80 5.96
C PRO A 49 -0.92 -18.39 4.76
N ASP A 50 -2.00 -19.12 5.00
CA ASP A 50 -2.92 -19.47 3.92
C ASP A 50 -3.40 -18.19 3.22
N LEU A 51 -3.16 -18.13 1.90
CA LEU A 51 -3.42 -16.92 1.12
C LEU A 51 -4.92 -16.64 0.98
N LYS A 52 -5.78 -17.66 1.04
CA LYS A 52 -7.24 -17.50 0.95
C LYS A 52 -7.79 -16.93 2.26
N GLU A 53 -7.35 -17.47 3.39
CA GLU A 53 -7.73 -16.97 4.72
C GLU A 53 -7.24 -15.51 4.90
N GLN A 54 -6.01 -15.23 4.50
CA GLN A 54 -5.48 -13.87 4.54
C GLN A 54 -6.30 -12.92 3.66
N HIS A 55 -6.62 -13.32 2.43
CA HIS A 55 -7.42 -12.50 1.53
C HIS A 55 -8.82 -12.24 2.08
N GLN A 56 -9.46 -13.27 2.67
CA GLN A 56 -10.76 -13.12 3.32
C GLN A 56 -10.69 -12.13 4.48
N HIS A 57 -9.73 -12.31 5.40
CA HIS A 57 -9.52 -11.39 6.53
C HIS A 57 -9.35 -9.94 6.07
N ILE A 58 -8.50 -9.70 5.07
CA ILE A 58 -8.28 -8.36 4.52
C ILE A 58 -9.54 -7.81 3.84
N SER A 59 -10.30 -8.63 3.14
CA SER A 59 -11.56 -8.22 2.51
C SER A 59 -12.59 -7.78 3.55
N GLU A 60 -12.70 -8.51 4.66
CA GLU A 60 -13.56 -8.15 5.79
C GLU A 60 -13.12 -6.84 6.46
N LEU A 61 -11.81 -6.65 6.66
CA LEU A 61 -11.25 -5.40 7.18
C LEU A 61 -11.51 -4.22 6.24
N ASN A 62 -11.33 -4.42 4.94
CA ASN A 62 -11.60 -3.40 3.92
C ASN A 62 -13.08 -2.98 3.94
N ALA A 63 -14.00 -3.96 3.94
CA ALA A 63 -15.43 -3.69 4.03
C ALA A 63 -15.79 -2.93 5.31
N TYR A 64 -15.23 -3.34 6.44
CA TYR A 64 -15.40 -2.65 7.72
C TYR A 64 -14.88 -1.21 7.65
N ALA A 65 -13.68 -1.00 7.13
CA ALA A 65 -13.10 0.34 6.96
C ALA A 65 -13.96 1.23 6.06
N LYS A 66 -14.40 0.73 4.90
CA LYS A 66 -15.31 1.46 4.02
C LYS A 66 -16.61 1.85 4.74
N SER A 67 -17.18 0.95 5.54
CA SER A 67 -18.41 1.21 6.30
C SER A 67 -18.25 2.31 7.35
N LYS A 68 -17.07 2.40 7.98
CA LYS A 68 -16.74 3.42 8.97
C LYS A 68 -16.41 4.76 8.32
N LEU A 69 -15.58 4.74 7.27
CA LEU A 69 -15.17 5.95 6.55
C LEU A 69 -16.36 6.67 5.90
N ARG A 70 -17.35 5.94 5.37
CA ARG A 70 -18.58 6.52 4.81
C ARG A 70 -19.44 7.26 5.84
N LYS A 71 -19.24 7.04 7.14
CA LYS A 71 -19.94 7.75 8.22
C LYS A 71 -19.29 9.07 8.60
N ILE A 72 -18.09 9.34 8.11
CA ILE A 72 -17.39 10.60 8.34
C ILE A 72 -17.80 11.56 7.23
N ASP A 73 -18.42 12.67 7.62
CA ASP A 73 -18.97 13.63 6.66
C ASP A 73 -17.89 14.17 5.70
N GLY A 74 -18.23 14.21 4.42
CA GLY A 74 -17.40 14.73 3.34
C GLY A 74 -16.24 13.82 2.91
N ILE A 75 -15.96 12.68 3.56
CA ILE A 75 -14.99 11.70 3.05
C ILE A 75 -15.57 11.03 1.79
N ILE A 76 -14.74 10.96 0.75
CA ILE A 76 -15.05 10.26 -0.49
C ILE A 76 -14.08 9.09 -0.64
N ILE A 77 -14.61 7.89 -0.91
CA ILE A 77 -13.79 6.71 -1.23
C ILE A 77 -13.55 6.69 -2.73
N ASN A 78 -12.29 6.87 -3.12
CA ASN A 78 -11.88 6.89 -4.53
C ASN A 78 -11.66 5.48 -5.11
N SER A 79 -11.42 4.47 -4.27
CA SER A 79 -11.26 3.08 -4.70
C SER A 79 -12.57 2.50 -5.18
N GLY A 80 -12.57 1.92 -6.40
CA GLY A 80 -13.73 1.23 -6.97
C GLY A 80 -14.13 -0.04 -6.18
N GLU A 81 -15.28 -0.61 -6.51
CA GLU A 81 -15.76 -1.82 -5.83
C GLU A 81 -14.89 -3.04 -6.15
N ASP A 82 -14.38 -3.14 -7.38
CA ASP A 82 -13.49 -4.22 -7.84
C ASP A 82 -12.00 -3.97 -7.51
N ALA A 83 -11.70 -2.94 -6.71
CA ALA A 83 -10.33 -2.65 -6.33
C ALA A 83 -9.79 -3.70 -5.36
N SER A 84 -8.45 -3.89 -5.38
CA SER A 84 -7.77 -4.77 -4.43
C SER A 84 -8.17 -4.45 -2.99
N PRO A 85 -8.55 -5.45 -2.17
CA PRO A 85 -8.95 -5.21 -0.78
C PRO A 85 -7.81 -4.74 0.11
N TYR A 86 -6.56 -4.86 -0.34
CA TYR A 86 -5.38 -4.44 0.42
C TYR A 86 -5.19 -2.93 0.48
N ILE A 87 -5.93 -2.15 -0.31
CA ILE A 87 -5.74 -0.70 -0.42
C ILE A 87 -7.09 0.01 -0.49
N ILE A 88 -7.24 1.08 0.29
CA ILE A 88 -8.31 2.07 0.14
C ILE A 88 -7.66 3.44 -0.13
N ASN A 89 -8.13 4.13 -1.15
CA ASN A 89 -7.82 5.54 -1.35
C ASN A 89 -9.04 6.39 -0.99
N ILE A 90 -8.82 7.43 -0.19
CA ILE A 90 -9.87 8.35 0.25
C ILE A 90 -9.47 9.80 -0.03
N TYR A 91 -10.44 10.65 -0.32
CA TYR A 91 -10.33 12.09 -0.24
C TYR A 91 -10.74 12.55 1.17
N ILE A 92 -10.06 13.57 1.71
CA ILE A 92 -10.33 14.14 3.02
C ILE A 92 -10.83 15.57 2.86
N PRO A 93 -11.99 15.93 3.44
CA PRO A 93 -12.60 17.26 3.35
C PRO A 93 -11.97 18.25 4.36
N THR A 94 -10.71 18.61 4.13
CA THR A 94 -9.98 19.59 4.94
C THR A 94 -9.27 20.61 4.05
N PHE A 95 -8.92 21.79 4.60
CA PHE A 95 -8.11 22.74 3.83
C PHE A 95 -6.65 22.29 3.71
N MET A 96 -6.19 21.37 4.56
CA MET A 96 -4.82 20.87 4.55
C MET A 96 -4.54 19.96 3.34
N ARG A 97 -3.30 19.98 2.89
CA ARG A 97 -2.81 18.98 1.93
C ARG A 97 -2.60 17.64 2.62
N SER A 98 -2.70 16.56 1.86
CA SER A 98 -2.49 15.20 2.38
C SER A 98 -1.17 15.03 3.12
N GLN A 99 -0.09 15.71 2.69
CA GLN A 99 1.21 15.64 3.37
C GLN A 99 1.14 16.15 4.83
N THR A 100 0.43 17.25 5.07
CA THR A 100 0.25 17.80 6.42
C THR A 100 -0.62 16.87 7.28
N VAL A 101 -1.68 16.30 6.70
CA VAL A 101 -2.51 15.30 7.38
C VAL A 101 -1.70 14.06 7.75
N LEU A 102 -0.79 13.59 6.90
CA LEU A 102 0.12 12.48 7.21
C LEU A 102 1.02 12.79 8.42
N GLN A 103 1.58 14.01 8.47
CA GLN A 103 2.41 14.44 9.58
C GLN A 103 1.61 14.49 10.89
N GLU A 104 0.39 15.02 10.85
CA GLU A 104 -0.47 15.07 12.03
C GLU A 104 -0.89 13.69 12.50
N LEU A 105 -1.29 12.79 11.59
CA LEU A 105 -1.61 11.40 11.92
C LEU A 105 -0.42 10.67 12.57
N SER A 106 0.78 10.85 12.04
CA SER A 106 1.98 10.20 12.60
C SER A 106 2.40 10.79 13.94
N ALA A 107 2.41 12.12 14.07
CA ALA A 107 2.91 12.80 15.27
C ALA A 107 1.95 12.70 16.46
N ASN A 108 0.64 12.87 16.23
CA ASN A 108 -0.34 12.99 17.30
C ASN A 108 -1.10 11.69 17.58
N TYR A 109 -1.17 10.78 16.61
CA TYR A 109 -1.98 9.56 16.73
C TYR A 109 -1.18 8.26 16.54
N GLY A 110 0.10 8.34 16.13
CA GLY A 110 0.93 7.15 15.84
C GLY A 110 0.42 6.33 14.64
N ILE A 111 -0.31 6.98 13.71
CA ILE A 111 -0.93 6.33 12.56
C ILE A 111 -0.12 6.63 11.29
N TYR A 112 0.28 5.58 10.57
CA TYR A 112 1.11 5.68 9.38
C TYR A 112 0.33 5.22 8.15
N VAL A 113 -0.02 6.18 7.30
CA VAL A 113 -0.66 5.96 5.99
C VAL A 113 0.18 6.65 4.90
N SER A 114 -0.27 6.68 3.67
CA SER A 114 0.48 7.30 2.56
C SER A 114 -0.44 8.18 1.71
N ASN A 115 0.11 9.19 1.06
CA ASN A 115 -0.61 10.00 0.07
C ASN A 115 -0.45 9.49 -1.38
N GLY A 116 0.16 8.31 -1.57
CA GLY A 116 0.36 7.73 -2.90
C GLY A 116 1.46 8.39 -3.75
N SER A 117 1.96 9.56 -3.35
CA SER A 117 3.01 10.32 -4.07
C SER A 117 4.39 10.26 -3.39
N ALA A 118 4.56 9.43 -2.35
CA ALA A 118 5.76 9.39 -1.52
C ALA A 118 7.09 9.20 -2.29
N CYS A 119 7.06 8.55 -3.44
CA CYS A 119 8.25 8.34 -4.28
C CYS A 119 8.47 9.41 -5.34
N ALA A 120 7.56 10.38 -5.52
CA ALA A 120 7.53 11.27 -6.67
C ALA A 120 7.98 12.72 -6.36
N LYS A 121 8.66 12.98 -5.24
CA LYS A 121 9.24 14.30 -4.90
C LYS A 121 8.33 15.48 -5.33
N GLY A 122 7.08 15.49 -4.87
CA GLY A 122 6.11 16.54 -5.18
C GLY A 122 5.34 16.37 -6.51
N LYS A 123 5.51 15.27 -7.24
CA LYS A 123 4.70 14.96 -8.42
C LYS A 123 3.37 14.34 -7.99
N LYS A 124 2.31 14.63 -8.75
CA LYS A 124 0.98 14.03 -8.56
C LYS A 124 1.03 12.51 -8.72
N SER A 125 0.14 11.81 -8.02
CA SER A 125 -0.01 10.37 -8.19
C SER A 125 -0.43 10.03 -9.60
N HIS A 126 0.41 9.33 -10.35
CA HIS A 126 0.08 8.88 -11.71
C HIS A 126 -1.15 7.96 -11.75
N VAL A 127 -1.40 7.19 -10.69
CA VAL A 127 -2.58 6.33 -10.56
C VAL A 127 -3.85 7.17 -10.48
N LEU A 128 -3.89 8.15 -9.55
CA LEU A 128 -5.07 9.01 -9.38
C LEU A 128 -5.31 9.90 -10.61
N THR A 129 -4.23 10.33 -11.28
CA THR A 129 -4.31 11.04 -12.55
C THR A 129 -4.90 10.16 -13.65
N ALA A 130 -4.48 8.89 -13.75
CA ALA A 130 -5.04 7.93 -14.70
C ALA A 130 -6.52 7.63 -14.43
N MET A 131 -6.94 7.70 -13.15
CA MET A 131 -8.35 7.62 -12.73
C MET A 131 -9.14 8.91 -13.06
N LYS A 132 -8.52 9.92 -13.65
CA LYS A 132 -9.11 11.22 -14.02
C LYS A 132 -9.69 12.00 -12.84
N LEU A 133 -9.12 11.82 -11.65
CA LEU A 133 -9.51 12.61 -10.49
C LEU A 133 -8.97 14.04 -10.62
N SER A 134 -9.71 15.02 -10.09
CA SER A 134 -9.28 16.41 -10.08
C SER A 134 -8.03 16.61 -9.22
N ASP A 135 -7.27 17.64 -9.52
CA ASP A 135 -6.06 17.99 -8.79
C ASP A 135 -6.33 18.19 -7.29
N GLU A 136 -7.45 18.81 -6.95
CA GLU A 136 -7.86 18.99 -5.57
C GLU A 136 -8.05 17.66 -4.84
N ILE A 137 -8.73 16.70 -5.47
CA ILE A 137 -8.92 15.35 -4.89
C ILE A 137 -7.57 14.65 -4.74
N ILE A 138 -6.69 14.75 -5.74
CA ILE A 138 -5.36 14.14 -5.70
C ILE A 138 -4.52 14.70 -4.54
N ASP A 139 -4.50 16.03 -4.36
CA ASP A 139 -3.71 16.71 -3.33
C ASP A 139 -4.19 16.41 -1.89
N LYS A 140 -5.46 16.06 -1.74
CA LYS A 140 -6.09 15.75 -0.45
C LYS A 140 -6.40 14.27 -0.26
N SER A 141 -5.84 13.39 -1.10
CA SER A 141 -6.05 11.95 -1.00
C SER A 141 -5.06 11.26 -0.08
N LEU A 142 -5.55 10.30 0.69
CA LEU A 142 -4.75 9.35 1.44
C LEU A 142 -4.93 7.93 0.92
N ARG A 143 -3.86 7.15 0.98
CA ARG A 143 -3.85 5.72 0.72
C ARG A 143 -3.69 4.96 2.03
N ILE A 144 -4.69 4.20 2.39
CA ILE A 144 -4.71 3.27 3.52
C ILE A 144 -4.34 1.90 2.95
N SER A 145 -3.33 1.25 3.52
CA SER A 145 -2.89 -0.08 3.11
C SER A 145 -3.04 -1.05 4.27
N PHE A 146 -3.58 -2.23 4.00
CA PHE A 146 -3.81 -3.27 5.00
C PHE A 146 -2.77 -4.38 4.92
N SER A 147 -2.45 -4.94 6.06
CA SER A 147 -1.62 -6.12 6.23
C SER A 147 -2.34 -7.16 7.10
N ARG A 148 -1.83 -8.38 7.11
CA ARG A 148 -2.35 -9.46 7.97
C ARG A 148 -2.35 -9.15 9.47
N TYR A 149 -1.66 -8.11 9.89
CA TYR A 149 -1.54 -7.72 11.30
C TYR A 149 -2.54 -6.64 11.71
N ASN A 150 -3.26 -6.05 10.76
CA ASN A 150 -4.22 -5.02 11.08
C ASN A 150 -5.51 -5.60 11.65
N THR A 151 -6.14 -4.83 12.52
CA THR A 151 -7.36 -5.17 13.23
C THR A 151 -8.45 -4.11 13.03
N LYS A 152 -9.69 -4.43 13.40
CA LYS A 152 -10.80 -3.45 13.43
C LYS A 152 -10.49 -2.26 14.33
N ASN A 153 -9.76 -2.49 15.44
CA ASN A 153 -9.37 -1.43 16.36
C ASN A 153 -8.44 -0.39 15.70
N ASP A 154 -7.55 -0.81 14.80
CA ASP A 154 -6.69 0.13 14.04
C ASP A 154 -7.52 1.01 13.12
N ILE A 155 -8.57 0.45 12.53
CA ILE A 155 -9.53 1.18 11.70
C ILE A 155 -10.33 2.18 12.52
N ASP A 156 -10.82 1.78 13.70
CA ASP A 156 -11.56 2.65 14.59
C ASP A 156 -10.70 3.84 15.06
N LYS A 157 -9.44 3.59 15.42
CA LYS A 157 -8.46 4.63 15.76
C LYS A 157 -8.23 5.59 14.60
N LEU A 158 -8.04 5.07 13.38
CA LEU A 158 -7.89 5.90 12.18
C LEU A 158 -9.11 6.77 11.93
N CYS A 159 -10.32 6.21 12.03
CA CYS A 159 -11.56 6.96 11.82
C CYS A 159 -11.75 8.07 12.87
N THR A 160 -11.41 7.79 14.13
CA THR A 160 -11.42 8.81 15.20
C THR A 160 -10.44 9.94 14.89
N ALA A 161 -9.19 9.60 14.56
CA ALA A 161 -8.16 10.58 14.23
C ALA A 161 -8.54 11.45 13.02
N LEU A 162 -9.09 10.84 11.96
CA LEU A 162 -9.56 11.58 10.78
C LEU A 162 -10.73 12.52 11.14
N THR A 163 -11.67 12.08 11.96
CA THR A 163 -12.78 12.91 12.42
C THR A 163 -12.27 14.12 13.21
N ASP A 164 -11.30 13.92 14.10
CA ASP A 164 -10.71 14.99 14.90
C ASP A 164 -9.96 16.01 14.03
N ILE A 165 -9.16 15.52 13.05
CA ILE A 165 -8.43 16.36 12.11
C ILE A 165 -9.39 17.21 11.26
N ILE A 166 -10.45 16.60 10.73
CA ILE A 166 -11.46 17.29 9.91
C ILE A 166 -12.18 18.37 10.73
N LYS A 167 -12.55 18.08 11.99
CA LYS A 167 -13.19 19.05 12.89
C LYS A 167 -12.29 20.23 13.24
N LYS A 168 -10.99 19.97 13.47
CA LYS A 168 -10.00 21.03 13.77
C LYS A 168 -9.68 21.89 12.56
N HIS A 169 -9.75 21.32 11.36
CA HIS A 169 -9.30 21.94 10.12
C HIS A 169 -10.32 21.74 9.00
N PRO A 170 -11.53 22.28 9.17
CA PRO A 170 -12.61 22.09 8.20
C PRO A 170 -12.26 22.71 6.84
N ARG A 171 -12.87 22.20 5.78
CA ARG A 171 -12.89 22.87 4.49
C ARG A 171 -13.83 24.09 4.63
N THR A 172 -13.29 25.29 4.48
CA THR A 172 -14.08 26.54 4.37
C THR A 172 -14.80 26.62 3.03
#